data_3d9c489e418fa70f02af9de4daf4f84a
#
_entry.id   3d9c489e418fa70f02af9de4daf4f84a
#
_cell.length_a   1.000
_cell.length_b   1.000
_cell.length_c   1.000
_cell.angle_alpha   90.00
_cell.angle_beta   90.00
_cell.angle_gamma   90.00
#
_symmetry.space_group_name_H-M   'P 1'
#
loop_
_entity.id
_entity.type
_entity.pdbx_description
1 polymer ?
#
loop_
_entity_poly.entity_id
_entity_poly.type
_entity_poly.pdbx_seq_one_letter_code
_entity_poly.pdbx_strand_id
1 'polypeptide(L)'
;IPFAGRYRMVDFVLSSMANCGISNVSVVVRKNYHSLMDHLGTGREWDMARRHGGLNIVPPFAEKGVRIYSGRVEALSSILSFLEVQKERYVVMSDANIAINYDFNALLAAHQASGADVTVAYQKVEIPEGRKNDNYTLTVDADGRVTELLFNDYRPGKQNLDLDIYVMERQT
;
A
#
# COMPACT_ATOMS: atom_id res chain seq x y z
N ILE A 1 0.38 -12.74 -6.27
CA ILE A 1 0.87 -13.09 -7.62
C ILE A 1 2.27 -13.67 -7.45
N PRO A 2 2.59 -14.89 -7.99
CA PRO A 2 3.94 -15.45 -8.00
C PRO A 2 4.90 -14.60 -8.85
N PHE A 3 6.16 -14.50 -8.42
CA PHE A 3 7.21 -13.77 -9.10
C PHE A 3 8.51 -14.56 -9.06
N ALA A 4 9.18 -14.73 -10.21
CA ALA A 4 10.48 -15.42 -10.34
C ALA A 4 10.53 -16.80 -9.63
N GLY A 5 9.45 -17.56 -9.64
CA GLY A 5 9.34 -18.94 -9.15
C GLY A 5 9.24 -19.10 -7.63
N ARG A 6 9.98 -18.34 -6.82
CA ARG A 6 10.01 -18.47 -5.35
C ARG A 6 9.25 -17.36 -4.63
N TYR A 7 9.28 -16.15 -5.16
CA TYR A 7 8.73 -14.96 -4.53
C TYR A 7 7.27 -14.72 -4.91
N ARG A 8 6.61 -13.88 -4.14
CA ARG A 8 5.32 -13.24 -4.47
C ARG A 8 5.48 -11.73 -4.46
N MET A 9 4.60 -11.03 -5.15
CA MET A 9 4.66 -9.55 -5.23
C MET A 9 4.67 -8.89 -3.85
N VAL A 10 3.92 -9.43 -2.89
CA VAL A 10 3.87 -8.93 -1.50
C VAL A 10 5.23 -8.96 -0.79
N ASP A 11 6.12 -9.87 -1.16
CA ASP A 11 7.44 -10.02 -0.51
C ASP A 11 8.30 -8.76 -0.72
N PHE A 12 8.18 -8.10 -1.86
CA PHE A 12 8.93 -6.86 -2.16
C PHE A 12 8.48 -5.72 -1.25
N VAL A 13 7.17 -5.56 -1.06
CA VAL A 13 6.60 -4.53 -0.19
C VAL A 13 6.97 -4.81 1.26
N LEU A 14 6.79 -6.05 1.74
CA LEU A 14 7.15 -6.42 3.11
C LEU A 14 8.65 -6.27 3.38
N SER A 15 9.51 -6.62 2.41
CA SER A 15 10.95 -6.44 2.52
C SER A 15 11.32 -4.96 2.60
N SER A 16 10.70 -4.11 1.77
CA SER A 16 10.91 -2.66 1.81
C SER A 16 10.44 -2.07 3.16
N MET A 17 9.30 -2.52 3.68
CA MET A 17 8.81 -2.11 5.01
C MET A 17 9.77 -2.55 6.12
N ALA A 18 10.23 -3.80 6.12
CA ALA A 18 11.17 -4.33 7.10
C ALA A 18 12.49 -3.56 7.07
N ASN A 19 13.04 -3.28 5.88
CA ASN A 19 14.27 -2.50 5.70
C ASN A 19 14.15 -1.06 6.23
N CYS A 20 12.94 -0.50 6.23
CA CYS A 20 12.63 0.82 6.80
C CYS A 20 12.28 0.77 8.29
N GLY A 21 12.35 -0.40 8.94
CA GLY A 21 12.02 -0.58 10.35
C GLY A 21 10.52 -0.63 10.66
N ILE A 22 9.66 -0.71 9.64
CA ILE A 22 8.22 -0.89 9.80
C ILE A 22 7.97 -2.36 10.17
N SER A 23 7.60 -2.61 11.41
CA SER A 23 7.44 -3.96 11.97
C SER A 23 6.01 -4.29 12.43
N ASN A 24 5.10 -3.34 12.35
CA ASN A 24 3.68 -3.52 12.66
C ASN A 24 2.88 -3.41 11.37
N VAL A 25 2.57 -4.54 10.77
CA VAL A 25 2.00 -4.61 9.42
C VAL A 25 0.74 -5.44 9.41
N SER A 26 -0.34 -4.90 8.85
CA SER A 26 -1.58 -5.64 8.57
C SER A 26 -1.73 -5.87 7.08
N VAL A 27 -1.83 -7.13 6.69
CA VAL A 27 -2.10 -7.55 5.31
C VAL A 27 -3.58 -7.87 5.17
N VAL A 28 -4.33 -6.97 4.53
CA VAL A 28 -5.75 -7.15 4.25
C VAL A 28 -5.89 -7.98 2.97
N VAL A 29 -6.54 -9.13 3.07
CA VAL A 29 -6.66 -10.07 1.97
C VAL A 29 -8.10 -10.15 1.47
N ARG A 30 -8.30 -10.44 0.16
CA ARG A 30 -9.63 -10.47 -0.46
C ARG A 30 -10.07 -11.89 -0.82
N LYS A 31 -9.38 -12.53 -1.74
CA LYS A 31 -9.72 -13.86 -2.28
C LYS A 31 -8.50 -14.77 -2.28
N ASN A 32 -8.74 -16.08 -2.26
CA ASN A 32 -7.70 -17.11 -2.37
C ASN A 32 -6.56 -16.93 -1.35
N TYR A 33 -6.92 -16.52 -0.13
CA TYR A 33 -5.96 -16.08 0.88
C TYR A 33 -5.21 -17.24 1.55
N HIS A 34 -5.71 -18.48 1.53
CA HIS A 34 -5.04 -19.63 2.18
C HIS A 34 -3.60 -19.78 1.71
N SER A 35 -3.39 -19.83 0.39
CA SER A 35 -2.03 -19.94 -0.17
C SER A 35 -1.15 -18.73 0.16
N LEU A 36 -1.73 -17.55 0.36
CA LEU A 36 -0.99 -16.37 0.81
C LEU A 36 -0.63 -16.49 2.28
N MET A 37 -1.55 -16.94 3.13
CA MET A 37 -1.29 -17.20 4.55
C MET A 37 -0.19 -18.25 4.75
N ASP A 38 -0.22 -19.34 3.99
CA ASP A 38 0.83 -20.37 4.01
C ASP A 38 2.19 -19.79 3.63
N HIS A 39 2.23 -18.89 2.64
CA HIS A 39 3.45 -18.24 2.20
C HIS A 39 4.00 -17.24 3.22
N LEU A 40 3.15 -16.42 3.79
CA LEU A 40 3.54 -15.40 4.77
C LEU A 40 3.88 -16.00 6.13
N GLY A 41 3.23 -17.11 6.47
CA GLY A 41 3.43 -17.78 7.76
C GLY A 41 3.24 -16.82 8.94
N THR A 42 4.22 -16.76 9.80
CA THR A 42 4.26 -15.85 10.96
C THR A 42 4.98 -14.52 10.67
N GLY A 43 5.41 -14.26 9.45
CA GLY A 43 6.23 -13.08 9.11
C GLY A 43 7.68 -13.17 9.54
N ARG A 44 8.18 -14.38 9.88
CA ARG A 44 9.55 -14.59 10.37
C ARG A 44 10.62 -14.14 9.36
N GLU A 45 10.36 -14.31 8.07
CA GLU A 45 11.29 -13.94 7.00
C GLU A 45 11.58 -12.43 6.97
N TRP A 46 10.68 -11.60 7.54
CA TRP A 46 10.81 -10.13 7.65
C TRP A 46 11.03 -9.65 9.09
N ASP A 47 11.38 -10.53 10.03
CA ASP A 47 11.49 -10.22 11.46
C ASP A 47 10.19 -9.63 12.05
N MET A 48 9.04 -10.05 11.52
CA MET A 48 7.71 -9.62 11.96
C MET A 48 6.97 -10.67 12.81
N ALA A 49 7.65 -11.73 13.25
CA ALA A 49 7.11 -12.73 14.19
C ALA A 49 7.27 -12.23 15.64
N ARG A 50 6.51 -11.20 16.02
CA ARG A 50 6.65 -10.51 17.32
C ARG A 50 5.41 -10.66 18.17
N ARG A 51 5.55 -10.58 19.49
CA ARG A 51 4.44 -10.64 20.46
C ARG A 51 3.55 -9.38 20.41
N HIS A 52 4.16 -8.22 20.14
CA HIS A 52 3.48 -6.94 19.99
C HIS A 52 3.90 -6.31 18.67
N GLY A 53 2.95 -5.85 17.89
CA GLY A 53 3.16 -5.55 16.48
C GLY A 53 3.35 -6.83 15.66
N GLY A 54 4.13 -6.75 14.58
CA GLY A 54 4.39 -7.90 13.72
C GLY A 54 3.43 -7.98 12.54
N LEU A 55 3.44 -9.14 11.87
CA LEU A 55 2.58 -9.40 10.73
C LEU A 55 1.21 -9.89 11.18
N ASN A 56 0.18 -9.12 10.85
CA ASN A 56 -1.21 -9.47 11.07
C ASN A 56 -1.90 -9.70 9.73
N ILE A 57 -2.57 -10.84 9.57
CA ILE A 57 -3.32 -11.14 8.33
C ILE A 57 -4.80 -10.98 8.65
N VAL A 58 -5.47 -10.06 7.94
CA VAL A 58 -6.89 -9.76 8.11
C VAL A 58 -7.68 -10.43 6.98
N PRO A 59 -8.38 -11.54 7.27
CA PRO A 59 -9.20 -12.22 6.30
C PRO A 59 -10.46 -11.41 5.97
N PRO A 60 -11.11 -11.64 4.80
CA PRO A 60 -12.25 -10.84 4.34
C PRO A 60 -13.54 -11.01 5.16
N PHE A 61 -13.52 -11.86 6.18
CA PHE A 61 -14.69 -12.22 7.01
C PHE A 61 -14.59 -11.69 8.45
N ALA A 62 -13.68 -10.74 8.71
CA ALA A 62 -13.45 -10.25 10.07
C ALA A 62 -14.64 -9.46 10.64
N GLU A 63 -15.57 -8.99 9.82
CA GLU A 63 -16.80 -8.33 10.27
C GLU A 63 -18.07 -8.98 9.67
N LYS A 64 -19.17 -8.92 10.45
CA LYS A 64 -20.47 -9.50 10.09
C LYS A 64 -21.08 -8.82 8.85
N GLY A 65 -20.86 -9.41 7.71
CA GLY A 65 -21.45 -8.99 6.45
C GLY A 65 -20.55 -9.37 5.29
N VAL A 66 -20.83 -10.48 4.65
CA VAL A 66 -20.07 -11.07 3.53
C VAL A 66 -20.10 -10.14 2.32
N ARG A 67 -19.35 -9.05 2.36
CA ARG A 67 -19.02 -8.27 1.16
C ARG A 67 -17.53 -8.33 0.90
N ILE A 68 -17.18 -8.73 -0.32
CA ILE A 68 -15.83 -8.56 -0.83
C ILE A 68 -15.63 -7.07 -1.01
N TYR A 69 -14.59 -6.52 -0.37
CA TYR A 69 -14.26 -5.09 -0.49
C TYR A 69 -14.25 -4.65 -1.94
N SER A 70 -14.98 -3.59 -2.25
CA SER A 70 -15.04 -3.02 -3.60
C SER A 70 -13.91 -2.02 -3.84
N GLY A 71 -13.26 -1.53 -2.78
CA GLY A 71 -12.18 -0.55 -2.87
C GLY A 71 -11.26 -0.54 -1.65
N ARG A 72 -10.22 0.30 -1.70
CA ARG A 72 -9.22 0.46 -0.63
C ARG A 72 -9.80 1.04 0.65
N VAL A 73 -10.70 2.02 0.52
CA VAL A 73 -11.35 2.65 1.68
C VAL A 73 -12.18 1.64 2.45
N GLU A 74 -12.88 0.75 1.75
CA GLU A 74 -13.65 -0.32 2.38
C GLU A 74 -12.73 -1.36 3.04
N ALA A 75 -11.58 -1.65 2.43
CA ALA A 75 -10.56 -2.51 3.04
C ALA A 75 -9.97 -1.89 4.32
N LEU A 76 -9.74 -0.57 4.34
CA LEU A 76 -9.31 0.17 5.53
C LEU A 76 -10.36 0.15 6.63
N SER A 77 -11.63 0.35 6.29
CA SER A 77 -12.71 0.31 7.29
C SER A 77 -12.77 -1.03 8.02
N SER A 78 -12.35 -2.12 7.36
CA SER A 78 -12.30 -3.45 7.99
C SER A 78 -11.20 -3.62 9.03
N ILE A 79 -10.24 -2.70 9.10
CA ILE A 79 -9.14 -2.73 10.08
C ILE A 79 -9.17 -1.52 11.03
N LEU A 80 -10.25 -0.74 11.06
CA LEU A 80 -10.36 0.43 11.94
C LEU A 80 -10.13 0.07 13.40
N SER A 81 -10.76 -1.01 13.89
CA SER A 81 -10.57 -1.48 15.26
C SER A 81 -9.13 -1.87 15.58
N PHE A 82 -8.38 -2.36 14.58
CA PHE A 82 -6.94 -2.59 14.71
C PHE A 82 -6.18 -1.26 14.77
N LEU A 83 -6.50 -0.30 13.90
CA LEU A 83 -5.83 1.00 13.86
C LEU A 83 -6.06 1.83 15.11
N GLU A 84 -7.27 1.79 15.70
CA GLU A 84 -7.64 2.53 16.89
C GLU A 84 -6.78 2.19 18.12
N VAL A 85 -6.37 0.93 18.26
CA VAL A 85 -5.55 0.46 19.39
C VAL A 85 -4.04 0.65 19.18
N GLN A 86 -3.61 1.06 17.99
CA GLN A 86 -2.19 1.30 17.70
C GLN A 86 -1.71 2.59 18.34
N LYS A 87 -0.39 2.64 18.61
CA LYS A 87 0.27 3.81 19.21
C LYS A 87 1.01 4.67 18.18
N GLU A 88 1.26 4.12 17.01
CA GLU A 88 1.94 4.80 15.94
C GLU A 88 1.12 5.97 15.43
N ARG A 89 1.78 7.10 15.21
CA ARG A 89 1.15 8.33 14.74
C ARG A 89 0.79 8.24 13.25
N TYR A 90 1.65 7.61 12.46
CA TYR A 90 1.49 7.56 11.01
C TYR A 90 1.13 6.16 10.54
N VAL A 91 0.35 6.10 9.47
CA VAL A 91 -0.01 4.87 8.77
C VAL A 91 0.50 4.97 7.34
N VAL A 92 1.19 3.91 6.91
CA VAL A 92 1.57 3.72 5.51
C VAL A 92 0.66 2.66 4.91
N MET A 93 0.06 2.96 3.77
CA MET A 93 -0.71 2.01 2.97
C MET A 93 0.02 1.72 1.68
N SER A 94 0.00 0.47 1.26
CA SER A 94 0.55 0.06 -0.04
C SER A 94 -0.24 -1.11 -0.59
N ASP A 95 -0.49 -1.10 -1.89
CA ASP A 95 -0.93 -2.30 -2.58
C ASP A 95 0.21 -3.33 -2.60
N ALA A 96 -0.16 -4.62 -2.57
CA ALA A 96 0.80 -5.72 -2.55
C ALA A 96 1.02 -6.37 -3.93
N ASN A 97 0.68 -5.67 -5.00
CA ASN A 97 0.81 -6.11 -6.40
C ASN A 97 1.94 -5.40 -7.16
N ILE A 98 2.83 -4.75 -6.43
CA ILE A 98 3.96 -3.99 -6.96
C ILE A 98 5.29 -4.64 -6.56
N ALA A 99 6.21 -4.81 -7.52
CA ALA A 99 7.58 -5.24 -7.26
C ALA A 99 8.47 -4.00 -7.15
N ILE A 100 8.72 -3.55 -5.93
CA ILE A 100 9.43 -2.31 -5.67
C ILE A 100 10.42 -2.49 -4.51
N ASN A 101 11.55 -1.81 -4.60
CA ASN A 101 12.42 -1.53 -3.46
C ASN A 101 12.22 -0.06 -3.09
N TYR A 102 11.46 0.21 -2.03
CA TYR A 102 10.96 1.54 -1.72
C TYR A 102 11.43 2.02 -0.35
N ASP A 103 11.86 3.28 -0.28
CA ASP A 103 12.23 3.93 0.98
C ASP A 103 11.02 4.62 1.62
N PHE A 104 10.33 3.91 2.49
CA PHE A 104 9.19 4.44 3.24
C PHE A 104 9.59 5.54 4.24
N ASN A 105 10.85 5.56 4.70
CA ASN A 105 11.33 6.64 5.59
C ASN A 105 11.43 7.97 4.84
N ALA A 106 11.88 7.94 3.58
CA ALA A 106 11.90 9.14 2.72
C ALA A 106 10.48 9.67 2.46
N LEU A 107 9.51 8.78 2.23
CA LEU A 107 8.10 9.15 2.07
C LEU A 107 7.53 9.81 3.34
N LEU A 108 7.81 9.22 4.51
CA LEU A 108 7.38 9.76 5.80
C LEU A 108 8.00 11.13 6.07
N ALA A 109 9.28 11.31 5.78
CA ALA A 109 9.96 12.59 5.93
C ALA A 109 9.35 13.66 5.02
N ALA A 110 9.03 13.32 3.78
CA ALA A 110 8.35 14.23 2.84
C ALA A 110 6.94 14.60 3.33
N HIS A 111 6.19 13.63 3.86
CA HIS A 111 4.86 13.87 4.44
C HIS A 111 4.94 14.86 5.62
N GLN A 112 5.86 14.62 6.55
CA GLN A 112 6.06 15.49 7.71
C GLN A 112 6.47 16.91 7.31
N ALA A 113 7.28 17.06 6.27
CA ALA A 113 7.71 18.36 5.77
C ALA A 113 6.62 19.11 5.03
N SER A 114 5.72 18.40 4.32
CA SER A 114 4.65 19.02 3.54
C SER A 114 3.49 19.54 4.38
N GLY A 115 3.24 18.95 5.57
CA GLY A 115 2.07 19.22 6.38
C GLY A 115 0.74 18.83 5.72
N ALA A 116 0.78 17.94 4.71
CA ALA A 116 -0.40 17.46 4.02
C ALA A 116 -1.14 16.41 4.86
N ASP A 117 -2.45 16.30 4.70
CA ASP A 117 -3.26 15.25 5.36
C ASP A 117 -2.91 13.86 4.82
N VAL A 118 -2.69 13.76 3.50
CA VAL A 118 -2.30 12.53 2.81
C VAL A 118 -1.19 12.84 1.82
N THR A 119 -0.14 12.02 1.81
CA THR A 119 0.93 12.09 0.80
C THR A 119 0.93 10.81 -0.01
N VAL A 120 1.02 10.93 -1.33
CA VAL A 120 1.02 9.83 -2.30
C VAL A 120 2.36 9.72 -3.01
N ALA A 121 2.82 8.49 -3.20
CA ALA A 121 4.00 8.23 -4.03
C ALA A 121 3.58 8.01 -5.49
N TYR A 122 4.29 8.63 -6.41
CA TYR A 122 4.05 8.44 -7.84
C TYR A 122 5.36 8.28 -8.62
N GLN A 123 5.24 7.73 -9.81
CA GLN A 123 6.35 7.60 -10.74
C GLN A 123 6.05 8.37 -12.03
N LYS A 124 7.03 9.14 -12.51
CA LYS A 124 6.97 9.75 -13.84
C LYS A 124 7.26 8.67 -14.88
N VAL A 125 6.30 8.43 -15.76
CA VAL A 125 6.39 7.43 -16.81
C VAL A 125 6.03 8.02 -18.16
N GLU A 126 6.54 7.40 -19.23
CA GLU A 126 6.11 7.68 -20.60
C GLU A 126 5.10 6.61 -21.02
N ILE A 127 3.86 6.99 -21.24
CA ILE A 127 2.80 6.07 -21.71
C ILE A 127 2.81 6.06 -23.24
N PRO A 128 3.10 4.90 -23.87
CA PRO A 128 3.05 4.77 -25.31
C PRO A 128 1.64 4.94 -25.87
N GLU A 129 1.54 5.39 -27.10
CA GLU A 129 0.27 5.47 -27.82
C GLU A 129 -0.41 4.09 -27.90
N GLY A 130 -1.74 4.06 -27.66
CA GLY A 130 -2.56 2.86 -27.71
C GLY A 130 -2.40 1.90 -26.51
N ARG A 131 -1.55 2.22 -25.54
CA ARG A 131 -1.44 1.40 -24.30
C ARG A 131 -2.57 1.75 -23.35
N LYS A 132 -3.27 0.71 -22.88
CA LYS A 132 -4.22 0.85 -21.77
C LYS A 132 -3.47 1.04 -20.46
N ASN A 133 -3.97 1.96 -19.65
CA ASN A 133 -3.47 2.22 -18.32
C ASN A 133 -4.61 2.00 -17.32
N ASP A 134 -4.59 0.89 -16.59
CA ASP A 134 -5.62 0.52 -15.62
C ASP A 134 -5.30 1.04 -14.20
N ASN A 135 -4.39 2.03 -14.11
CA ASN A 135 -3.99 2.68 -12.86
C ASN A 135 -4.48 4.13 -12.82
N TYR A 136 -4.29 4.75 -11.65
CA TYR A 136 -4.51 6.19 -11.51
C TYR A 136 -3.31 6.98 -12.02
N THR A 137 -3.60 8.14 -12.63
CA THR A 137 -2.61 9.17 -12.96
C THR A 137 -2.93 10.44 -12.18
N LEU A 138 -1.88 11.17 -11.82
CA LEU A 138 -1.96 12.35 -10.97
C LEU A 138 -1.57 13.60 -11.75
N THR A 139 -2.36 14.66 -11.65
CA THR A 139 -1.92 16.01 -11.98
C THR A 139 -1.38 16.67 -10.70
N VAL A 140 -0.14 17.13 -10.76
CA VAL A 140 0.57 17.71 -9.62
C VAL A 140 0.97 19.13 -9.98
N ASP A 141 0.65 20.11 -9.14
CA ASP A 141 1.02 21.50 -9.34
C ASP A 141 2.48 21.80 -8.95
N ALA A 142 2.89 23.07 -9.05
CA ALA A 142 4.25 23.50 -8.76
C ALA A 142 4.65 23.33 -7.29
N ASP A 143 3.68 23.33 -6.39
CA ASP A 143 3.87 23.16 -4.94
C ASP A 143 3.84 21.69 -4.52
N GLY A 144 3.69 20.77 -5.49
CA GLY A 144 3.63 19.33 -5.22
C GLY A 144 2.27 18.82 -4.77
N ARG A 145 1.22 19.64 -4.86
CA ARG A 145 -0.14 19.25 -4.50
C ARG A 145 -0.81 18.51 -5.65
N VAL A 146 -1.46 17.40 -5.33
CA VAL A 146 -2.31 16.67 -6.30
C VAL A 146 -3.59 17.48 -6.52
N THR A 147 -3.83 17.90 -7.75
CA THR A 147 -5.00 18.69 -8.15
C THR A 147 -6.05 17.86 -8.87
N GLU A 148 -5.65 16.74 -9.47
CA GLU A 148 -6.55 15.85 -10.19
C GLU A 148 -6.07 14.41 -10.10
N LEU A 149 -7.01 13.48 -10.02
CA LEU A 149 -6.79 12.03 -10.04
C LEU A 149 -7.68 11.42 -11.13
N LEU A 150 -7.06 10.81 -12.13
CA LEU A 150 -7.76 10.19 -13.26
C LEU A 150 -7.52 8.68 -13.28
N PHE A 151 -8.59 7.92 -13.30
CA PHE A 151 -8.55 6.47 -13.48
C PHE A 151 -8.67 6.11 -14.96
N ASN A 152 -7.90 5.14 -15.42
CA ASN A 152 -7.89 4.70 -16.82
C ASN A 152 -7.59 5.84 -17.80
N ASP A 153 -6.63 6.69 -17.48
CA ASP A 153 -6.18 7.74 -18.40
C ASP A 153 -5.31 7.12 -19.51
N TYR A 154 -5.82 7.11 -20.72
CA TYR A 154 -5.16 6.53 -21.90
C TYR A 154 -4.39 7.53 -22.75
N ARG A 155 -4.26 8.77 -22.29
CA ARG A 155 -3.50 9.80 -23.02
C ARG A 155 -2.03 9.38 -23.10
N PRO A 156 -1.41 9.36 -24.30
CA PRO A 156 0.00 9.06 -24.44
C PRO A 156 0.87 10.20 -23.91
N GLY A 157 2.12 9.91 -23.64
CA GLY A 157 3.10 10.88 -23.20
C GLY A 157 3.46 10.79 -21.72
N LYS A 158 4.09 11.85 -21.21
CA LYS A 158 4.59 11.89 -19.82
C LYS A 158 3.44 12.03 -18.83
N GLN A 159 3.35 11.10 -17.90
CA GLN A 159 2.32 11.09 -16.88
C GLN A 159 2.92 10.73 -15.51
N ASN A 160 2.26 11.16 -14.44
CA ASN A 160 2.58 10.75 -13.06
C ASN A 160 1.68 9.58 -12.71
N LEU A 161 2.24 8.37 -12.71
CA LEU A 161 1.51 7.15 -12.36
C LEU A 161 1.50 6.97 -10.85
N ASP A 162 0.31 6.81 -10.26
CA ASP A 162 0.15 6.45 -8.86
C ASP A 162 0.78 5.08 -8.60
N LEU A 163 1.57 4.97 -7.53
CA LEU A 163 2.17 3.72 -7.09
C LEU A 163 1.30 2.99 -6.07
N ASP A 164 0.12 3.54 -5.75
CA ASP A 164 -0.75 3.00 -4.71
C ASP A 164 -0.06 2.90 -3.33
N ILE A 165 0.84 3.85 -3.05
CA ILE A 165 1.55 3.99 -1.79
C ILE A 165 1.21 5.35 -1.19
N TYR A 166 0.65 5.34 0.02
CA TYR A 166 0.16 6.53 0.71
C TYR A 166 0.68 6.56 2.15
N VAL A 167 0.87 7.77 2.67
CA VAL A 167 1.10 7.99 4.10
C VAL A 167 0.16 9.08 4.61
N MET A 168 -0.35 8.88 5.82
CA MET A 168 -1.23 9.81 6.52
C MET A 168 -1.05 9.69 8.03
N GLU A 169 -1.56 10.64 8.78
CA GLU A 169 -1.72 10.45 10.22
C GLU A 169 -2.84 9.44 10.49
N ARG A 170 -2.68 8.65 11.56
CA ARG A 170 -3.68 7.64 11.94
C ARG A 170 -5.05 8.25 12.31
N GLN A 171 -5.08 9.51 12.69
CA GLN A 171 -6.29 10.23 13.09
C GLN A 171 -6.96 10.99 11.93
N THR A 172 -6.32 11.03 10.74
CA THR A 172 -6.91 11.56 9.53
C THR A 172 -7.98 10.63 8.99
#